data_51600968617d66db2c7474933a2aa1a4
#
_entry.id   51600968617d66db2c7474933a2aa1a4
#
_cell.length_a   1.000
_cell.length_b   1.000
_cell.length_c   1.000
_cell.angle_alpha   90.00
_cell.angle_beta   90.00
_cell.angle_gamma   90.00
#
_symmetry.space_group_name_H-M   'P 1'
#
loop_
_entity.id
_entity.type
_entity.pdbx_description
1 polymer ?
#
loop_
_entity_poly.entity_id
_entity_poly.type
_entity_poly.pdbx_seq_one_letter_code
_entity_poly.pdbx_strand_id
1 'polypeptide(L)'
;FAMLLSACGGVKYELKDGVLYGDGKEASGTFEFKSGKNKVKGNFVNGLPDGVFEKYYSDGSIMLKDAYVGGKNVAEELYYKNGQLMGAFSETEALRLFYENGNIVMSVNLQTGETVVYHENGVPLMAILGNSAVIFNENNEMLFRIDNGQPVDLGATLNQLEDGSYELVKDNKVLAKIDANGQIGTYLYSTGEPLMSFNSSNNLSEILFKDGTVLFKSDGTNFTLNYKDGKPLYEAKGENWKFFSNDGEEIISNFDNITDIKKLD
;
A
#
# COMPACT_ATOMS: atom_id res chain seq x y z
N PHE A 1 18.51 -14.23 -63.53
CA PHE A 1 19.04 -13.56 -62.32
C PHE A 1 17.87 -13.27 -61.42
N ALA A 2 17.58 -14.17 -60.46
CA ALA A 2 16.63 -13.92 -59.42
C ALA A 2 17.40 -13.26 -58.26
N MET A 3 17.16 -11.97 -58.03
CA MET A 3 17.57 -11.32 -56.79
C MET A 3 16.74 -11.90 -55.64
N LEU A 4 17.36 -12.74 -54.84
CA LEU A 4 16.91 -13.06 -53.48
C LEU A 4 17.11 -11.79 -52.65
N LEU A 5 16.02 -11.02 -52.47
CA LEU A 5 15.91 -10.06 -51.40
C LEU A 5 15.86 -10.88 -50.12
N SER A 6 16.99 -11.03 -49.40
CA SER A 6 16.99 -11.48 -48.05
C SER A 6 16.27 -10.40 -47.22
N ALA A 7 15.01 -10.64 -46.92
CA ALA A 7 14.36 -9.91 -45.87
C ALA A 7 15.16 -10.18 -44.60
N CYS A 8 15.86 -9.19 -44.08
CA CYS A 8 16.34 -9.17 -42.67
C CYS A 8 15.11 -9.13 -41.77
N GLY A 9 14.43 -10.27 -41.63
CA GLY A 9 13.40 -10.47 -40.63
C GLY A 9 14.12 -10.69 -39.30
N GLY A 10 14.14 -9.66 -38.44
CA GLY A 10 14.55 -9.86 -37.04
C GLY A 10 13.62 -10.89 -36.36
N VAL A 11 14.12 -11.56 -35.33
CA VAL A 11 13.35 -12.53 -34.52
C VAL A 11 12.07 -11.84 -34.02
N LYS A 12 10.92 -12.47 -34.25
CA LYS A 12 9.65 -11.98 -33.76
C LYS A 12 9.40 -12.56 -32.37
N TYR A 13 9.32 -11.67 -31.39
CA TYR A 13 9.01 -12.06 -30.00
C TYR A 13 7.53 -11.89 -29.69
N GLU A 14 6.97 -12.83 -28.92
CA GLU A 14 5.61 -12.79 -28.39
C GLU A 14 5.56 -13.39 -26.98
N LEU A 15 4.78 -12.77 -26.09
CA LEU A 15 4.48 -13.32 -24.77
C LEU A 15 3.10 -14.01 -24.86
N LYS A 16 3.05 -15.28 -24.52
CA LYS A 16 1.82 -16.08 -24.49
C LYS A 16 1.74 -16.91 -23.24
N ASP A 17 0.65 -16.77 -22.50
CA ASP A 17 0.40 -17.48 -21.23
C ASP A 17 1.57 -17.35 -20.22
N GLY A 18 2.18 -16.14 -20.14
CA GLY A 18 3.32 -15.86 -19.27
C GLY A 18 4.68 -16.38 -19.77
N VAL A 19 4.74 -17.02 -20.96
CA VAL A 19 5.97 -17.57 -21.57
C VAL A 19 6.38 -16.72 -22.77
N LEU A 20 7.63 -16.29 -22.81
CA LEU A 20 8.20 -15.54 -23.92
C LEU A 20 8.74 -16.47 -24.99
N TYR A 21 8.28 -16.27 -26.23
CA TYR A 21 8.72 -17.00 -27.43
C TYR A 21 9.44 -16.06 -28.41
N GLY A 22 10.49 -16.55 -29.07
CA GLY A 22 11.13 -15.96 -30.24
C GLY A 22 11.06 -16.91 -31.41
N ASP A 23 10.35 -16.55 -32.49
CA ASP A 23 10.09 -17.41 -33.66
C ASP A 23 9.53 -18.80 -33.27
N GLY A 24 8.62 -18.83 -32.27
CA GLY A 24 7.96 -20.04 -31.78
C GLY A 24 8.78 -20.92 -30.84
N LYS A 25 9.96 -20.48 -30.40
CA LYS A 25 10.78 -21.16 -29.39
C LYS A 25 10.88 -20.33 -28.13
N GLU A 26 10.95 -21.00 -26.98
CA GLU A 26 11.19 -20.32 -25.68
C GLU A 26 12.46 -19.48 -25.75
N ALA A 27 12.33 -18.19 -25.38
CA ALA A 27 13.41 -17.24 -25.46
C ALA A 27 14.13 -17.05 -24.12
N SER A 28 15.43 -16.82 -24.17
CA SER A 28 16.24 -16.49 -23.00
C SER A 28 17.07 -15.23 -23.25
N GLY A 29 17.30 -14.43 -22.19
CA GLY A 29 18.09 -13.21 -22.22
C GLY A 29 17.35 -12.04 -21.59
N THR A 30 17.94 -10.85 -21.69
CA THR A 30 17.36 -9.60 -21.21
C THR A 30 16.52 -8.95 -22.32
N PHE A 31 15.34 -8.52 -21.97
CA PHE A 31 14.40 -7.90 -22.90
C PHE A 31 13.89 -6.56 -22.36
N GLU A 32 13.59 -5.67 -23.29
CA GLU A 32 12.83 -4.45 -23.08
C GLU A 32 11.50 -4.56 -23.84
N PHE A 33 10.42 -4.13 -23.23
CA PHE A 33 9.09 -4.12 -23.83
C PHE A 33 8.22 -3.03 -23.23
N LYS A 34 7.05 -2.81 -23.78
CA LYS A 34 6.02 -1.94 -23.19
C LYS A 34 4.93 -2.76 -22.55
N SER A 35 4.47 -2.31 -21.38
CA SER A 35 3.24 -2.76 -20.72
C SER A 35 2.32 -1.54 -20.63
N GLY A 36 1.31 -1.48 -21.49
CA GLY A 36 0.55 -0.26 -21.73
C GLY A 36 1.45 0.89 -22.19
N LYS A 37 1.48 1.99 -21.42
CA LYS A 37 2.33 3.17 -21.70
C LYS A 37 3.73 3.09 -21.07
N ASN A 38 3.94 2.14 -20.16
CA ASN A 38 5.16 2.06 -19.37
C ASN A 38 6.19 1.15 -20.02
N LYS A 39 7.45 1.57 -19.95
CA LYS A 39 8.59 0.75 -20.32
C LYS A 39 8.87 -0.28 -19.24
N VAL A 40 9.23 -1.51 -19.64
CA VAL A 40 9.64 -2.60 -18.76
C VAL A 40 10.95 -3.19 -19.28
N LYS A 41 11.83 -3.58 -18.35
CA LYS A 41 13.05 -4.32 -18.63
C LYS A 41 13.13 -5.52 -17.69
N GLY A 42 13.47 -6.70 -18.22
CA GLY A 42 13.59 -7.91 -17.41
C GLY A 42 14.32 -9.03 -18.12
N ASN A 43 14.65 -10.08 -17.37
CA ASN A 43 15.32 -11.26 -17.87
C ASN A 43 14.37 -12.44 -17.95
N PHE A 44 14.53 -13.26 -19.00
CA PHE A 44 13.81 -14.52 -19.17
C PHE A 44 14.80 -15.67 -19.30
N VAL A 45 14.46 -16.81 -18.72
CA VAL A 45 15.18 -18.09 -18.84
C VAL A 45 14.20 -19.15 -19.30
N ASN A 46 14.45 -19.74 -20.47
CA ASN A 46 13.56 -20.73 -21.09
C ASN A 46 12.09 -20.23 -21.16
N GLY A 47 11.94 -19.00 -21.62
CA GLY A 47 10.63 -18.34 -21.76
C GLY A 47 10.02 -17.81 -20.47
N LEU A 48 10.49 -18.19 -19.30
CA LEU A 48 9.94 -17.78 -18.02
C LEU A 48 10.66 -16.56 -17.44
N PRO A 49 9.95 -15.61 -16.81
CA PRO A 49 10.56 -14.52 -16.06
C PRO A 49 11.53 -15.05 -15.00
N ASP A 50 12.75 -14.49 -14.93
CA ASP A 50 13.76 -14.86 -13.95
C ASP A 50 14.69 -13.68 -13.63
N GLY A 51 14.86 -13.36 -12.34
CA GLY A 51 15.57 -12.19 -11.87
C GLY A 51 14.67 -10.96 -11.70
N VAL A 52 15.25 -9.76 -11.75
CA VAL A 52 14.53 -8.51 -11.48
C VAL A 52 13.94 -7.94 -12.77
N PHE A 53 12.65 -7.63 -12.72
CA PHE A 53 11.94 -6.84 -13.72
C PHE A 53 11.78 -5.42 -13.20
N GLU A 54 12.11 -4.43 -14.02
CA GLU A 54 11.98 -3.01 -13.71
C GLU A 54 10.96 -2.37 -14.63
N LYS A 55 9.95 -1.73 -14.06
CA LYS A 55 8.96 -0.89 -14.76
C LYS A 55 9.23 0.57 -14.47
N TYR A 56 9.03 1.42 -15.45
CA TYR A 56 9.43 2.82 -15.37
C TYR A 56 8.25 3.77 -15.53
N TYR A 57 8.28 4.87 -14.80
CA TYR A 57 7.43 6.03 -15.06
C TYR A 57 7.75 6.66 -16.40
N SER A 58 6.90 7.57 -16.88
CA SER A 58 7.09 8.29 -18.13
C SER A 58 8.34 9.19 -18.16
N ASP A 59 8.81 9.63 -16.98
CA ASP A 59 10.04 10.42 -16.83
C ASP A 59 11.31 9.57 -16.77
N GLY A 60 11.19 8.24 -16.80
CA GLY A 60 12.29 7.29 -16.75
C GLY A 60 12.75 6.88 -15.36
N SER A 61 12.16 7.41 -14.30
CA SER A 61 12.38 6.91 -12.92
C SER A 61 11.75 5.53 -12.73
N ILE A 62 12.29 4.75 -11.79
CA ILE A 62 11.77 3.41 -11.49
C ILE A 62 10.43 3.55 -10.78
N MET A 63 9.41 2.83 -11.29
CA MET A 63 8.08 2.73 -10.72
C MET A 63 7.94 1.47 -9.84
N LEU A 64 8.45 0.35 -10.35
CA LEU A 64 8.25 -0.99 -9.79
C LEU A 64 9.47 -1.85 -10.04
N LYS A 65 9.83 -2.68 -9.08
CA LYS A 65 10.73 -3.82 -9.25
C LYS A 65 10.04 -5.09 -8.79
N ASP A 66 9.95 -6.05 -9.68
CA ASP A 66 9.45 -7.39 -9.41
C ASP A 66 10.59 -8.39 -9.43
N ALA A 67 10.73 -9.21 -8.41
CA ALA A 67 11.68 -10.31 -8.40
C ALA A 67 10.99 -11.62 -8.76
N TYR A 68 11.52 -12.31 -9.78
CA TYR A 68 11.02 -13.59 -10.26
C TYR A 68 12.04 -14.69 -10.07
N VAL A 69 11.56 -15.88 -9.73
CA VAL A 69 12.34 -17.12 -9.71
C VAL A 69 11.54 -18.18 -10.47
N GLY A 70 12.06 -18.61 -11.62
CA GLY A 70 11.41 -19.65 -12.43
C GLY A 70 9.97 -19.31 -12.84
N GLY A 71 9.68 -18.08 -13.16
CA GLY A 71 8.34 -17.60 -13.57
C GLY A 71 7.44 -17.15 -12.42
N LYS A 72 7.83 -17.38 -11.15
CA LYS A 72 7.05 -17.00 -9.99
C LYS A 72 7.55 -15.67 -9.42
N ASN A 73 6.65 -14.70 -9.23
CA ASN A 73 6.95 -13.48 -8.48
C ASN A 73 7.14 -13.82 -7.00
N VAL A 74 8.27 -13.42 -6.41
CA VAL A 74 8.62 -13.70 -5.01
C VAL A 74 8.75 -12.43 -4.17
N ALA A 75 8.93 -11.27 -4.79
CA ALA A 75 8.96 -9.97 -4.12
C ALA A 75 8.61 -8.84 -5.09
N GLU A 76 8.03 -7.78 -4.56
CA GLU A 76 7.66 -6.56 -5.29
C GLU A 76 8.07 -5.33 -4.48
N GLU A 77 8.65 -4.34 -5.14
CA GLU A 77 8.99 -3.04 -4.58
C GLU A 77 8.41 -1.93 -5.45
N LEU A 78 7.62 -1.06 -4.86
CA LEU A 78 7.03 0.12 -5.48
C LEU A 78 7.83 1.36 -5.08
N TYR A 79 8.01 2.28 -6.01
CA TYR A 79 8.82 3.49 -5.79
C TYR A 79 8.05 4.76 -6.13
N TYR A 80 8.28 5.79 -5.34
CA TYR A 80 7.92 7.16 -5.69
C TYR A 80 8.78 7.66 -6.86
N LYS A 81 8.31 8.69 -7.61
CA LYS A 81 9.09 9.30 -8.69
C LYS A 81 10.43 9.89 -8.23
N ASN A 82 10.53 10.27 -6.95
CA ASN A 82 11.80 10.71 -6.35
C ASN A 82 12.78 9.57 -6.03
N GLY A 83 12.41 8.31 -6.34
CA GLY A 83 13.23 7.12 -6.12
C GLY A 83 13.16 6.53 -4.70
N GLN A 84 12.37 7.12 -3.79
CA GLN A 84 12.15 6.54 -2.46
C GLN A 84 11.18 5.37 -2.54
N LEU A 85 11.37 4.39 -1.64
CA LEU A 85 10.49 3.23 -1.53
C LEU A 85 9.10 3.67 -1.07
N MET A 86 8.06 3.28 -1.82
CA MET A 86 6.66 3.50 -1.52
C MET A 86 6.04 2.29 -0.83
N GLY A 87 6.39 1.10 -1.31
CA GLY A 87 5.89 -0.16 -0.78
C GLY A 87 6.84 -1.31 -1.05
N ALA A 88 6.77 -2.32 -0.21
CA ALA A 88 7.48 -3.57 -0.39
C ALA A 88 6.60 -4.74 0.03
N PHE A 89 6.63 -5.79 -0.78
CA PHE A 89 5.93 -7.04 -0.54
C PHE A 89 6.87 -8.21 -0.78
N SER A 90 6.78 -9.24 0.04
CA SER A 90 7.39 -10.54 -0.23
C SER A 90 6.51 -11.67 0.30
N GLU A 91 6.61 -12.86 -0.28
CA GLU A 91 5.84 -14.03 0.17
C GLU A 91 6.16 -14.46 1.61
N THR A 92 7.35 -14.16 2.08
CA THR A 92 7.87 -14.62 3.40
C THR A 92 7.84 -13.56 4.48
N GLU A 93 7.61 -12.31 4.10
CA GLU A 93 7.65 -11.19 5.03
C GLU A 93 6.33 -10.41 5.03
N ALA A 94 6.39 -9.13 5.39
CA ALA A 94 5.26 -8.26 5.51
C ALA A 94 4.99 -7.47 4.22
N LEU A 95 3.74 -7.06 3.98
CA LEU A 95 3.47 -5.88 3.19
C LEU A 95 3.90 -4.66 4.03
N ARG A 96 4.70 -3.78 3.47
CA ARG A 96 5.10 -2.51 4.08
C ARG A 96 4.83 -1.35 3.12
N LEU A 97 4.21 -0.29 3.63
CA LEU A 97 4.02 0.97 2.92
C LEU A 97 4.76 2.07 3.65
N PHE A 98 5.27 3.03 2.89
CA PHE A 98 6.13 4.10 3.41
C PHE A 98 5.61 5.48 3.00
N TYR A 99 5.80 6.47 3.86
CA TYR A 99 5.65 7.88 3.51
C TYR A 99 6.77 8.32 2.57
N GLU A 100 6.57 9.44 1.86
CA GLU A 100 7.64 10.02 1.02
C GLU A 100 8.89 10.43 1.80
N ASN A 101 8.80 10.64 3.11
CA ASN A 101 9.95 10.89 3.98
C ASN A 101 10.72 9.61 4.36
N GLY A 102 10.29 8.44 3.88
CA GLY A 102 10.89 7.13 4.13
C GLY A 102 10.44 6.44 5.43
N ASN A 103 9.64 7.10 6.27
CA ASN A 103 9.06 6.46 7.45
C ASN A 103 7.94 5.50 7.03
N ILE A 104 7.77 4.43 7.81
CA ILE A 104 6.72 3.44 7.54
C ILE A 104 5.33 4.03 7.83
N VAL A 105 4.37 3.80 6.93
CA VAL A 105 2.94 4.12 7.11
C VAL A 105 2.22 2.96 7.74
N MET A 106 2.44 1.76 7.16
CA MET A 106 1.71 0.55 7.55
C MET A 106 2.59 -0.67 7.29
N SER A 107 2.46 -1.67 8.17
CA SER A 107 2.99 -3.02 7.93
C SER A 107 1.93 -4.06 8.22
N VAL A 108 1.92 -5.12 7.42
CA VAL A 108 1.08 -6.31 7.63
C VAL A 108 2.00 -7.53 7.62
N ASN A 109 2.05 -8.24 8.73
CA ASN A 109 2.74 -9.52 8.80
C ASN A 109 1.81 -10.60 8.25
N LEU A 110 2.14 -11.18 7.11
CA LEU A 110 1.29 -12.16 6.42
C LEU A 110 1.22 -13.52 7.13
N GLN A 111 2.17 -13.84 8.01
CA GLN A 111 2.18 -15.09 8.76
C GLN A 111 1.29 -15.01 10.01
N THR A 112 1.31 -13.87 10.70
CA THR A 112 0.55 -13.68 11.95
C THR A 112 -0.76 -12.95 11.74
N GLY A 113 -0.92 -12.21 10.64
CA GLY A 113 -2.02 -11.27 10.40
C GLY A 113 -1.91 -9.97 11.20
N GLU A 114 -0.77 -9.74 11.88
CA GLU A 114 -0.56 -8.50 12.61
C GLU A 114 -0.49 -7.32 11.63
N THR A 115 -1.28 -6.29 11.90
CA THR A 115 -1.28 -5.03 11.14
C THR A 115 -0.90 -3.90 12.08
N VAL A 116 0.09 -3.10 11.68
CA VAL A 116 0.50 -1.90 12.42
C VAL A 116 0.45 -0.70 11.48
N VAL A 117 -0.23 0.36 11.92
CA VAL A 117 -0.23 1.69 11.28
C VAL A 117 0.62 2.62 12.13
N TYR A 118 1.35 3.52 11.49
CA TYR A 118 2.31 4.39 12.15
C TYR A 118 1.99 5.87 11.90
N HIS A 119 2.31 6.71 12.88
CA HIS A 119 2.39 8.16 12.72
C HIS A 119 3.54 8.54 11.78
N GLU A 120 3.49 9.74 11.19
CA GLU A 120 4.58 10.27 10.34
C GLU A 120 5.96 10.30 11.04
N ASN A 121 6.00 10.35 12.37
CA ASN A 121 7.24 10.30 13.17
C ASN A 121 7.75 8.87 13.44
N GLY A 122 7.09 7.84 12.89
CA GLY A 122 7.46 6.44 13.04
C GLY A 122 6.99 5.77 14.35
N VAL A 123 6.27 6.49 15.21
CA VAL A 123 5.63 5.89 16.40
C VAL A 123 4.41 5.07 15.95
N PRO A 124 4.17 3.85 16.50
CA PRO A 124 2.93 3.14 16.23
C PRO A 124 1.70 3.99 16.58
N LEU A 125 0.72 4.03 15.67
CA LEU A 125 -0.58 4.66 15.87
C LEU A 125 -1.59 3.61 16.30
N MET A 126 -1.63 2.49 15.58
CA MET A 126 -2.57 1.40 15.84
C MET A 126 -1.89 0.07 15.53
N ALA A 127 -2.07 -0.91 16.40
CA ALA A 127 -1.70 -2.29 16.14
C ALA A 127 -2.90 -3.21 16.33
N ILE A 128 -3.10 -4.14 15.40
CA ILE A 128 -4.20 -5.11 15.40
C ILE A 128 -3.61 -6.51 15.24
N LEU A 129 -4.03 -7.44 16.08
CA LEU A 129 -3.73 -8.87 15.96
C LEU A 129 -4.95 -9.69 16.37
N GLY A 130 -5.59 -10.33 15.40
CA GLY A 130 -6.83 -11.08 15.64
C GLY A 130 -7.91 -10.17 16.24
N ASN A 131 -8.41 -10.52 17.45
CA ASN A 131 -9.42 -9.77 18.18
C ASN A 131 -8.82 -8.77 19.20
N SER A 132 -7.52 -8.47 19.10
CA SER A 132 -6.81 -7.51 19.95
C SER A 132 -6.41 -6.29 19.16
N ALA A 133 -6.53 -5.11 19.76
CA ALA A 133 -6.12 -3.84 19.14
C ALA A 133 -5.65 -2.87 20.22
N VAL A 134 -4.72 -2.00 19.83
CA VAL A 134 -4.22 -0.91 20.63
C VAL A 134 -4.07 0.35 19.79
N ILE A 135 -4.39 1.52 20.37
CA ILE A 135 -4.25 2.83 19.74
C ILE A 135 -3.36 3.70 20.61
N PHE A 136 -2.41 4.39 19.98
CA PHE A 136 -1.50 5.35 20.62
C PHE A 136 -1.61 6.71 19.95
N ASN A 137 -1.33 7.76 20.71
CA ASN A 137 -1.06 9.07 20.11
C ASN A 137 0.41 9.17 19.65
N GLU A 138 0.78 10.31 19.06
CA GLU A 138 2.11 10.58 18.49
C GLU A 138 3.25 10.63 19.52
N ASN A 139 2.91 10.67 20.82
CA ASN A 139 3.86 10.61 21.94
C ASN A 139 3.97 9.19 22.53
N ASN A 140 3.39 8.17 21.86
CA ASN A 140 3.33 6.79 22.34
C ASN A 140 2.54 6.63 23.66
N GLU A 141 1.60 7.53 23.94
CA GLU A 141 0.66 7.39 25.04
C GLU A 141 -0.51 6.51 24.56
N MET A 142 -0.84 5.44 25.31
CA MET A 142 -1.93 4.51 24.99
C MET A 142 -3.28 5.18 25.22
N LEU A 143 -4.10 5.27 24.16
CA LEU A 143 -5.43 5.86 24.17
C LEU A 143 -6.53 4.82 24.35
N PHE A 144 -6.30 3.60 23.82
CA PHE A 144 -7.28 2.53 23.80
C PHE A 144 -6.62 1.16 23.69
N ARG A 145 -7.21 0.13 24.29
CA ARG A 145 -6.77 -1.24 24.15
C ARG A 145 -7.94 -2.22 24.27
N ILE A 146 -7.96 -3.20 23.40
CA ILE A 146 -8.81 -4.39 23.44
C ILE A 146 -7.90 -5.62 23.48
N ASP A 147 -8.12 -6.53 24.39
CA ASP A 147 -7.47 -7.83 24.43
C ASP A 147 -8.52 -8.92 24.23
N ASN A 148 -8.36 -9.75 23.20
CA ASN A 148 -9.29 -10.84 22.87
C ASN A 148 -10.77 -10.38 22.80
N GLY A 149 -11.02 -9.21 22.22
CA GLY A 149 -12.35 -8.64 22.10
C GLY A 149 -12.91 -7.95 23.35
N GLN A 150 -12.14 -7.88 24.45
CA GLN A 150 -12.55 -7.22 25.68
C GLN A 150 -11.77 -5.92 25.90
N PRO A 151 -12.47 -4.79 26.15
CA PRO A 151 -11.82 -3.54 26.52
C PRO A 151 -10.96 -3.69 27.79
N VAL A 152 -9.77 -3.10 27.75
CA VAL A 152 -8.87 -3.04 28.92
C VAL A 152 -9.06 -1.70 29.61
N ASP A 153 -9.27 -1.73 30.92
CA ASP A 153 -9.32 -0.49 31.73
C ASP A 153 -7.95 0.16 31.79
N LEU A 154 -7.84 1.37 31.25
CA LEU A 154 -6.62 2.18 31.24
C LEU A 154 -6.57 3.19 32.40
N GLY A 155 -7.53 3.13 33.34
CA GLY A 155 -7.68 4.10 34.45
C GLY A 155 -8.16 5.46 33.96
N ALA A 156 -8.89 5.52 32.86
CA ALA A 156 -9.51 6.73 32.35
C ALA A 156 -10.94 6.87 32.90
N THR A 157 -11.41 8.09 33.08
CA THR A 157 -12.77 8.40 33.53
C THR A 157 -13.60 8.91 32.37
N LEU A 158 -14.83 8.43 32.24
CA LEU A 158 -15.80 8.92 31.27
C LEU A 158 -16.65 10.00 31.93
N ASN A 159 -16.53 11.23 31.46
CA ASN A 159 -17.25 12.39 31.95
C ASN A 159 -18.37 12.79 30.98
N GLN A 160 -19.61 12.90 31.46
CA GLN A 160 -20.70 13.43 30.64
C GLN A 160 -20.70 14.96 30.69
N LEU A 161 -20.86 15.58 29.52
CA LEU A 161 -20.95 17.02 29.36
C LEU A 161 -22.42 17.50 29.37
N GLU A 162 -22.64 18.81 29.49
CA GLU A 162 -23.99 19.42 29.55
C GLU A 162 -24.82 19.17 28.28
N ASP A 163 -24.20 19.03 27.11
CA ASP A 163 -24.84 18.69 25.85
C ASP A 163 -25.17 17.21 25.65
N GLY A 164 -24.88 16.40 26.67
CA GLY A 164 -25.11 14.96 26.66
C GLY A 164 -23.98 14.13 26.02
N SER A 165 -22.98 14.75 25.43
CA SER A 165 -21.77 14.07 24.93
C SER A 165 -20.85 13.65 26.07
N TYR A 166 -19.79 12.88 25.73
CA TYR A 166 -18.86 12.37 26.74
C TYR A 166 -17.41 12.65 26.35
N GLU A 167 -16.59 12.83 27.36
CA GLU A 167 -15.13 12.88 27.24
C GLU A 167 -14.49 11.75 28.06
N LEU A 168 -13.57 11.02 27.44
CA LEU A 168 -12.69 10.07 28.11
C LEU A 168 -11.44 10.82 28.60
N VAL A 169 -11.26 10.92 29.91
CA VAL A 169 -10.20 11.73 30.53
C VAL A 169 -9.27 10.85 31.37
N LYS A 170 -7.96 11.05 31.21
CA LYS A 170 -6.91 10.44 32.04
C LYS A 170 -5.83 11.48 32.33
N ASP A 171 -5.39 11.54 33.57
CA ASP A 171 -4.33 12.47 34.03
C ASP A 171 -4.61 13.92 33.60
N ASN A 172 -5.85 14.37 33.70
CA ASN A 172 -6.36 15.69 33.28
C ASN A 172 -6.23 15.96 31.76
N LYS A 173 -6.02 14.93 30.93
CA LYS A 173 -6.00 15.04 29.48
C LYS A 173 -7.25 14.38 28.87
N VAL A 174 -7.89 15.01 27.89
CA VAL A 174 -8.95 14.40 27.11
C VAL A 174 -8.31 13.49 26.06
N LEU A 175 -8.59 12.18 26.15
CA LEU A 175 -8.08 11.17 25.23
C LEU A 175 -9.01 10.95 24.04
N ALA A 176 -10.34 11.05 24.28
CA ALA A 176 -11.36 10.86 23.27
C ALA A 176 -12.63 11.65 23.59
N LYS A 177 -13.41 11.91 22.56
CA LYS A 177 -14.76 12.48 22.62
C LYS A 177 -15.75 11.53 22.01
N ILE A 178 -16.96 11.44 22.60
CA ILE A 178 -18.03 10.54 22.15
C ILE A 178 -19.30 11.39 22.06
N ASP A 179 -20.05 11.27 20.96
CA ASP A 179 -21.31 11.99 20.79
C ASP A 179 -22.38 11.54 21.82
N ALA A 180 -23.40 12.35 22.00
CA ALA A 180 -24.46 12.08 22.97
C ALA A 180 -25.22 10.75 22.77
N ASN A 181 -25.19 10.22 21.55
CA ASN A 181 -25.81 8.91 21.22
C ASN A 181 -24.84 7.74 21.36
N GLY A 182 -23.56 7.97 21.66
CA GLY A 182 -22.54 6.93 21.73
C GLY A 182 -22.18 6.27 20.39
N GLN A 183 -22.57 6.90 19.28
CA GLN A 183 -22.38 6.35 17.94
C GLN A 183 -21.07 6.80 17.27
N ILE A 184 -20.63 8.02 17.57
CA ILE A 184 -19.41 8.61 17.01
C ILE A 184 -18.40 8.79 18.13
N GLY A 185 -17.27 8.11 18.03
CA GLY A 185 -16.13 8.28 18.93
C GLY A 185 -14.94 8.84 18.18
N THR A 186 -14.22 9.80 18.79
CA THR A 186 -13.04 10.43 18.23
C THR A 186 -11.91 10.41 19.24
N TYR A 187 -10.84 9.68 18.98
CA TYR A 187 -9.58 9.74 19.70
C TYR A 187 -8.78 10.96 19.25
N LEU A 188 -8.00 11.53 20.15
CA LEU A 188 -7.30 12.79 19.92
C LEU A 188 -5.78 12.61 19.92
N TYR A 189 -5.10 13.46 19.14
CA TYR A 189 -3.69 13.77 19.33
C TYR A 189 -3.44 14.37 20.72
N SER A 190 -2.21 14.35 21.21
CA SER A 190 -1.84 14.95 22.50
C SER A 190 -2.13 16.45 22.56
N THR A 191 -2.25 17.10 21.44
CA THR A 191 -2.54 18.55 21.27
C THR A 191 -4.02 18.84 21.09
N GLY A 192 -4.89 17.80 21.02
CA GLY A 192 -6.34 17.91 21.03
C GLY A 192 -7.02 17.84 19.67
N GLU A 193 -6.26 17.80 18.55
CA GLU A 193 -6.86 17.61 17.22
C GLU A 193 -7.35 16.16 17.05
N PRO A 194 -8.36 15.91 16.19
CA PRO A 194 -8.81 14.56 15.86
C PRO A 194 -7.70 13.69 15.28
N LEU A 195 -7.50 12.51 15.85
CA LEU A 195 -6.55 11.49 15.38
C LEU A 195 -7.25 10.37 14.63
N MET A 196 -8.27 9.80 15.26
CA MET A 196 -9.02 8.68 14.71
C MET A 196 -10.48 8.82 15.11
N SER A 197 -11.38 8.66 14.15
CA SER A 197 -12.81 8.61 14.41
C SER A 197 -13.42 7.29 13.93
N PHE A 198 -14.48 6.87 14.60
CA PHE A 198 -15.31 5.79 14.12
C PHE A 198 -16.78 6.16 14.29
N ASN A 199 -17.60 5.66 13.37
CA ASN A 199 -19.05 5.80 13.44
C ASN A 199 -19.66 4.40 13.35
N SER A 200 -20.24 3.93 14.48
CA SER A 200 -20.81 2.59 14.59
C SER A 200 -22.09 2.39 13.78
N SER A 201 -22.79 3.48 13.38
CA SER A 201 -24.01 3.39 12.60
C SER A 201 -23.81 2.99 11.14
N ASN A 202 -22.63 3.25 10.59
CA ASN A 202 -22.28 2.95 9.20
C ASN A 202 -20.93 2.29 9.02
N ASN A 203 -20.30 1.79 10.10
CA ASN A 203 -18.98 1.17 10.13
C ASN A 203 -17.85 2.05 9.56
N LEU A 204 -18.03 3.37 9.54
CA LEU A 204 -17.03 4.27 9.06
C LEU A 204 -15.92 4.47 10.09
N SER A 205 -14.69 4.23 9.68
CA SER A 205 -13.49 4.54 10.45
C SER A 205 -12.56 5.43 9.64
N GLU A 206 -12.04 6.46 10.27
CA GLU A 206 -11.09 7.40 9.66
C GLU A 206 -9.90 7.62 10.60
N ILE A 207 -8.68 7.62 10.04
CA ILE A 207 -7.47 8.09 10.70
C ILE A 207 -7.05 9.37 9.99
N LEU A 208 -6.73 10.40 10.74
CA LEU A 208 -6.40 11.71 10.21
C LEU A 208 -4.94 12.07 10.50
N PHE A 209 -4.34 12.80 9.58
CA PHE A 209 -3.15 13.57 9.87
C PHE A 209 -3.50 14.71 10.86
N LYS A 210 -2.48 15.27 11.51
CA LYS A 210 -2.69 16.34 12.50
C LYS A 210 -3.29 17.62 11.93
N ASP A 211 -3.16 17.85 10.62
CA ASP A 211 -3.80 18.96 9.90
C ASP A 211 -5.27 18.69 9.51
N GLY A 212 -5.79 17.51 9.88
CA GLY A 212 -7.16 17.08 9.59
C GLY A 212 -7.35 16.40 8.24
N THR A 213 -6.31 16.27 7.41
CA THR A 213 -6.38 15.48 6.17
C THR A 213 -6.55 14.00 6.51
N VAL A 214 -7.38 13.29 5.75
CA VAL A 214 -7.63 11.86 5.98
C VAL A 214 -6.45 11.04 5.48
N LEU A 215 -5.77 10.33 6.39
CA LEU A 215 -4.75 9.34 6.06
C LEU A 215 -5.39 8.02 5.61
N PHE A 216 -6.33 7.52 6.39
CA PHE A 216 -6.98 6.23 6.17
C PHE A 216 -8.48 6.37 6.36
N LYS A 217 -9.24 5.69 5.51
CA LYS A 217 -10.71 5.62 5.60
C LYS A 217 -11.17 4.22 5.25
N SER A 218 -12.10 3.68 6.05
CA SER A 218 -12.72 2.38 5.80
C SER A 218 -14.20 2.41 6.15
N ASP A 219 -15.03 1.73 5.36
CA ASP A 219 -16.45 1.47 5.65
C ASP A 219 -16.69 -0.01 6.06
N GLY A 220 -15.62 -0.73 6.38
CA GLY A 220 -15.65 -2.15 6.72
C GLY A 220 -15.54 -3.10 5.51
N THR A 221 -15.74 -2.60 4.28
CA THR A 221 -15.62 -3.39 3.03
C THR A 221 -14.56 -2.79 2.10
N ASN A 222 -14.56 -1.49 2.03
CA ASN A 222 -13.63 -0.72 1.19
C ASN A 222 -12.71 0.08 2.08
N PHE A 223 -11.48 0.30 1.63
CA PHE A 223 -10.62 1.23 2.32
C PHE A 223 -9.74 2.02 1.36
N THR A 224 -9.35 3.20 1.80
CA THR A 224 -8.47 4.11 1.09
C THR A 224 -7.37 4.56 2.04
N LEU A 225 -6.13 4.50 1.58
CA LEU A 225 -4.98 5.14 2.22
C LEU A 225 -4.57 6.32 1.35
N ASN A 226 -4.40 7.49 1.94
CA ASN A 226 -4.14 8.72 1.21
C ASN A 226 -2.75 9.30 1.51
N TYR A 227 -2.25 10.05 0.55
CA TYR A 227 -1.19 11.02 0.75
C TYR A 227 -1.66 12.17 1.64
N LYS A 228 -0.72 12.97 2.12
CA LYS A 228 -1.01 14.15 2.95
C LYS A 228 -1.78 15.25 2.20
N ASP A 229 -1.72 15.28 0.87
CA ASP A 229 -2.52 16.18 0.05
C ASP A 229 -3.95 15.67 -0.22
N GLY A 230 -4.33 14.54 0.39
CA GLY A 230 -5.64 13.92 0.30
C GLY A 230 -5.87 13.04 -0.93
N LYS A 231 -4.90 12.94 -1.85
CA LYS A 231 -5.01 12.02 -2.99
C LYS A 231 -4.82 10.57 -2.54
N PRO A 232 -5.43 9.60 -3.21
CA PRO A 232 -5.23 8.21 -2.87
C PRO A 232 -3.81 7.74 -3.17
N LEU A 233 -3.19 7.01 -2.23
CA LEU A 233 -1.99 6.21 -2.40
C LEU A 233 -2.40 4.77 -2.71
N TYR A 234 -3.43 4.27 -2.03
CA TYR A 234 -3.96 2.94 -2.19
C TYR A 234 -5.47 2.93 -2.01
N GLU A 235 -6.18 2.23 -2.88
CA GLU A 235 -7.61 1.96 -2.78
C GLU A 235 -7.87 0.47 -2.86
N ALA A 236 -8.73 -0.05 -1.98
CA ALA A 236 -9.31 -1.37 -2.09
C ALA A 236 -10.83 -1.28 -2.10
N LYS A 237 -11.46 -1.91 -3.09
CA LYS A 237 -12.91 -1.99 -3.28
C LYS A 237 -13.29 -3.45 -3.55
N GLY A 238 -13.72 -4.14 -2.50
CA GLY A 238 -13.89 -5.59 -2.53
C GLY A 238 -12.58 -6.30 -2.81
N GLU A 239 -12.53 -7.11 -3.88
CA GLU A 239 -11.33 -7.83 -4.31
C GLU A 239 -10.39 -6.99 -5.23
N ASN A 240 -10.82 -5.80 -5.64
CA ASN A 240 -10.03 -4.92 -6.49
C ASN A 240 -9.22 -3.94 -5.65
N TRP A 241 -7.95 -3.82 -5.96
CA TRP A 241 -7.06 -2.87 -5.30
C TRP A 241 -6.18 -2.17 -6.33
N LYS A 242 -5.76 -0.94 -5.99
CA LYS A 242 -4.96 -0.06 -6.83
C LYS A 242 -3.98 0.74 -6.01
N PHE A 243 -2.78 0.92 -6.54
CA PHE A 243 -1.81 1.89 -6.05
C PHE A 243 -1.72 3.09 -7.00
N PHE A 244 -1.43 4.25 -6.44
CA PHE A 244 -1.27 5.49 -7.19
C PHE A 244 0.01 6.21 -6.77
N SER A 245 0.68 6.83 -7.72
CA SER A 245 1.75 7.78 -7.44
C SER A 245 1.18 9.09 -6.85
N ASN A 246 2.02 9.91 -6.27
CA ASN A 246 1.62 11.18 -5.65
C ASN A 246 1.03 12.21 -6.66
N ASP A 247 1.27 12.06 -7.96
CA ASP A 247 0.60 12.84 -9.01
C ASP A 247 -0.67 12.18 -9.57
N GLY A 248 -1.08 11.03 -8.97
CA GLY A 248 -2.32 10.33 -9.31
C GLY A 248 -2.21 9.35 -10.48
N GLU A 249 -0.99 9.01 -10.92
CA GLU A 249 -0.80 7.95 -11.90
C GLU A 249 -1.02 6.58 -11.27
N GLU A 250 -1.92 5.76 -11.85
CA GLU A 250 -2.14 4.38 -11.39
C GLU A 250 -0.88 3.53 -11.62
N ILE A 251 -0.41 2.87 -10.56
CA ILE A 251 0.70 1.93 -10.60
C ILE A 251 0.12 0.54 -10.80
N ILE A 252 0.31 -0.01 -12.00
CA ILE A 252 -0.21 -1.32 -12.37
C ILE A 252 0.92 -2.34 -12.19
N SER A 253 0.73 -3.30 -11.29
CA SER A 253 1.70 -4.39 -11.06
C SER A 253 1.69 -5.43 -12.18
N ASN A 254 0.60 -5.57 -12.94
CA ASN A 254 0.48 -6.56 -14.01
C ASN A 254 1.21 -6.15 -15.28
N PHE A 255 1.71 -7.15 -16.00
CA PHE A 255 2.26 -6.99 -17.36
C PHE A 255 1.15 -7.14 -18.41
N ASP A 256 0.19 -6.21 -18.43
CA ASP A 256 -0.90 -6.22 -19.40
C ASP A 256 -0.52 -5.47 -20.69
N ASN A 257 -1.14 -5.86 -21.79
CA ASN A 257 -0.97 -5.22 -23.11
C ASN A 257 0.50 -5.06 -23.53
N ILE A 258 1.26 -6.17 -23.48
CA ILE A 258 2.67 -6.18 -23.84
C ILE A 258 2.86 -5.97 -25.34
N THR A 259 3.69 -5.01 -25.67
CA THR A 259 4.05 -4.65 -27.06
C THR A 259 5.53 -4.30 -27.15
N ASP A 260 6.04 -4.16 -28.38
CA ASP A 260 7.39 -3.65 -28.70
C ASP A 260 8.52 -4.44 -28.02
N ILE A 261 8.41 -5.78 -27.99
CA ILE A 261 9.42 -6.64 -27.35
C ILE A 261 10.72 -6.62 -28.15
N LYS A 262 11.83 -6.26 -27.48
CA LYS A 262 13.18 -6.21 -28.03
C LYS A 262 14.13 -6.95 -27.11
N LYS A 263 14.97 -7.83 -27.67
CA LYS A 263 16.08 -8.40 -26.94
C LYS A 263 17.19 -7.35 -26.80
N LEU A 264 17.73 -7.25 -25.60
CA LEU A 264 18.90 -6.43 -25.32
C LEU A 264 20.14 -7.34 -25.40
N ASP A 265 21.18 -6.88 -26.10
CA ASP A 265 22.44 -7.63 -26.27
C ASP A 265 23.29 -7.59 -25.00
#